data_2822c2a065d6c4d4ef392e3cb9affd0f
#
_entry.id   2822c2a065d6c4d4ef392e3cb9affd0f
#
_cell.length_a   1.000
_cell.length_b   1.000
_cell.length_c   1.000
_cell.angle_alpha   90.00
_cell.angle_beta   90.00
_cell.angle_gamma   90.00
#
_symmetry.space_group_name_H-M   'P 1'
#
loop_
_entity.id
_entity.type
_entity.pdbx_description
1 polymer ?
#
loop_
_entity_poly.entity_id
_entity_poly.type
_entity_poly.pdbx_seq_one_letter_code
_entity_poly.pdbx_strand_id
1 'polypeptide(L)'
;MKQLHVVAGVIRDARGHVLLAQRTQARDLAGLWEFPGGKVESGETPASALARELHEELGIEAVPGAPVIRVPQRYPDKRLVLDVHEVAQRGMPRGLEGQALAWVAPGDLPDYPMPPADRPVVAALLQPTQYLVTPAPIDAASWLTGLDAAL
;
A
#
# COMPACT_ATOMS: atom_id res chain seq x y z
N MET A 1 -20.16 17.28 -1.07
CA MET A 1 -19.63 15.91 -0.92
C MET A 1 -18.27 15.96 -0.26
N LYS A 2 -18.08 15.15 0.77
CA LYS A 2 -16.85 15.10 1.52
C LYS A 2 -15.72 14.47 0.69
N GLN A 3 -14.54 15.04 0.78
CA GLN A 3 -13.35 14.47 0.15
C GLN A 3 -12.37 14.00 1.21
N LEU A 4 -11.86 12.80 1.05
CA LEU A 4 -10.87 12.20 1.94
C LEU A 4 -9.61 11.85 1.17
N HIS A 5 -8.48 12.22 1.72
CA HIS A 5 -7.18 11.78 1.22
C HIS A 5 -6.63 10.78 2.24
N VAL A 6 -6.44 9.55 1.81
CA VAL A 6 -5.98 8.46 2.66
C VAL A 6 -4.67 7.94 2.10
N VAL A 7 -3.74 7.64 2.99
CA VAL A 7 -2.44 7.06 2.60
C VAL A 7 -2.35 5.66 3.16
N ALA A 8 -1.65 4.79 2.45
CA ALA A 8 -1.41 3.42 2.91
C ALA A 8 -0.02 2.98 2.49
N GLY A 9 0.50 1.99 3.21
CA GLY A 9 1.85 1.50 2.99
C GLY A 9 1.90 0.04 2.61
N VAL A 10 2.78 -0.28 1.66
CA VAL A 10 3.15 -1.64 1.34
C VAL A 10 4.40 -1.95 2.15
N ILE A 11 4.23 -2.72 3.22
CA ILE A 11 5.31 -3.10 4.14
C ILE A 11 5.62 -4.56 3.89
N ARG A 12 6.89 -4.88 3.66
CA ARG A 12 7.30 -6.24 3.31
C ARG A 12 8.25 -6.80 4.35
N ASP A 13 8.12 -8.11 4.60
CA ASP A 13 9.11 -8.81 5.41
C ASP A 13 10.26 -9.33 4.53
N ALA A 14 11.19 -10.08 5.13
CA ALA A 14 12.36 -10.58 4.42
C ALA A 14 12.00 -11.58 3.31
N ARG A 15 10.81 -12.17 3.36
CA ARG A 15 10.34 -13.11 2.34
C ARG A 15 9.54 -12.42 1.24
N GLY A 16 9.34 -11.10 1.36
CA GLY A 16 8.51 -10.37 0.41
C GLY A 16 7.02 -10.46 0.69
N HIS A 17 6.62 -10.98 1.84
CA HIS A 17 5.22 -10.99 2.25
C HIS A 17 4.80 -9.59 2.65
N VAL A 18 3.55 -9.25 2.37
CA VAL A 18 3.00 -7.91 2.58
C VAL A 18 2.13 -7.90 3.82
N LEU A 19 2.27 -6.85 4.62
CA LEU A 19 1.50 -6.72 5.86
C LEU A 19 0.11 -6.18 5.57
N LEU A 20 -0.91 -6.90 6.07
CA LEU A 20 -2.29 -6.44 6.07
C LEU A 20 -2.77 -6.31 7.50
N ALA A 21 -3.70 -5.38 7.73
CA ALA A 21 -4.35 -5.17 9.00
C ALA A 21 -5.86 -5.34 8.82
N GLN A 22 -6.50 -5.97 9.80
CA GLN A 22 -7.95 -6.18 9.77
C GLN A 22 -8.66 -5.02 10.45
N ARG A 23 -9.66 -4.45 9.78
CA ARG A 23 -10.45 -3.35 10.36
C ARG A 23 -11.22 -3.86 11.57
N THR A 24 -11.15 -3.09 12.66
CA THR A 24 -11.78 -3.49 13.91
C THR A 24 -13.29 -3.27 13.88
N GLN A 25 -13.98 -3.81 14.88
CA GLN A 25 -15.43 -3.68 14.97
C GLN A 25 -15.90 -2.24 15.13
N ALA A 26 -15.02 -1.34 15.58
CA ALA A 26 -15.38 0.07 15.78
C ALA A 26 -15.38 0.86 14.47
N ARG A 27 -14.92 0.27 13.36
CA ARG A 27 -14.74 0.98 12.10
C ARG A 27 -15.75 0.50 11.06
N ASP A 28 -16.00 1.38 10.07
CA ASP A 28 -16.75 0.99 8.89
C ASP A 28 -16.06 -0.18 8.20
N LEU A 29 -16.84 -1.08 7.61
CA LEU A 29 -16.32 -2.25 6.90
C LEU A 29 -15.50 -3.14 7.82
N ALA A 30 -15.95 -3.30 9.07
CA ALA A 30 -15.27 -4.12 10.07
C ALA A 30 -15.07 -5.54 9.54
N GLY A 31 -13.92 -6.12 9.85
CA GLY A 31 -13.57 -7.46 9.44
C GLY A 31 -12.87 -7.55 8.09
N LEU A 32 -12.90 -6.48 7.28
CA LEU A 32 -12.15 -6.47 6.03
C LEU A 32 -10.68 -6.16 6.30
N TRP A 33 -9.84 -6.65 5.42
CA TRP A 33 -8.40 -6.43 5.50
C TRP A 33 -7.98 -5.26 4.65
N GLU A 34 -6.94 -4.54 5.05
CA GLU A 34 -6.48 -3.36 4.34
C GLU A 34 -4.98 -3.22 4.48
N PHE A 35 -4.39 -2.44 3.58
CA PHE A 35 -3.01 -1.99 3.75
C PHE A 35 -2.99 -0.94 4.85
N PRO A 36 -2.05 -1.03 5.79
CA PRO A 36 -2.04 -0.09 6.93
C PRO A 36 -1.84 1.36 6.49
N GLY A 37 -2.51 2.27 7.17
CA GLY A 37 -2.43 3.69 6.87
C GLY A 37 -3.56 4.45 7.50
N GLY A 38 -3.85 5.64 6.99
CA GLY A 38 -4.91 6.46 7.51
C GLY A 38 -5.07 7.76 6.77
N LYS A 39 -5.79 8.70 7.38
CA LYS A 39 -6.13 9.97 6.73
C LYS A 39 -4.96 10.95 6.78
N VAL A 40 -4.79 11.68 5.69
CA VAL A 40 -3.90 12.84 5.66
C VAL A 40 -4.63 13.99 6.32
N GLU A 41 -4.01 14.56 7.35
CA GLU A 41 -4.60 15.68 8.09
C GLU A 41 -4.11 17.00 7.52
N SER A 42 -4.83 18.06 7.89
CA SER A 42 -4.51 19.39 7.40
C SER A 42 -3.05 19.75 7.72
N GLY A 43 -2.34 20.24 6.72
CA GLY A 43 -0.94 20.63 6.88
C GLY A 43 0.07 19.51 6.73
N GLU A 44 -0.39 18.27 6.58
CA GLU A 44 0.52 17.14 6.38
C GLU A 44 0.76 16.87 4.91
N THR A 45 1.98 16.38 4.59
CA THR A 45 2.22 15.75 3.30
C THR A 45 1.75 14.30 3.38
N PRO A 46 1.48 13.64 2.23
CA PRO A 46 1.15 12.21 2.26
C PRO A 46 2.22 11.37 2.97
N ALA A 47 3.50 11.67 2.74
CA ALA A 47 4.58 10.91 3.37
C ALA A 47 4.58 11.08 4.88
N SER A 48 4.42 12.31 5.38
CA SER A 48 4.42 12.53 6.82
C SER A 48 3.19 11.91 7.48
N ALA A 49 2.04 11.96 6.81
CA ALA A 49 0.83 11.33 7.32
C ALA A 49 1.01 9.82 7.42
N LEU A 50 1.61 9.21 6.41
CA LEU A 50 1.82 7.76 6.42
C LEU A 50 2.77 7.36 7.54
N ALA A 51 3.88 8.08 7.71
CA ALA A 51 4.82 7.79 8.79
C ALA A 51 4.13 7.90 10.15
N ARG A 52 3.32 8.94 10.35
CA ARG A 52 2.59 9.14 11.60
C ARG A 52 1.59 8.02 11.86
N GLU A 53 0.79 7.68 10.85
CA GLU A 53 -0.22 6.64 10.99
C GLU A 53 0.40 5.29 11.33
N LEU A 54 1.49 4.93 10.66
CA LEU A 54 2.12 3.65 10.90
C LEU A 54 2.78 3.60 12.27
N HIS A 55 3.28 4.73 12.76
CA HIS A 55 3.78 4.81 14.12
C HIS A 55 2.65 4.62 15.14
N GLU A 56 1.51 5.29 14.93
CA GLU A 56 0.39 5.21 15.85
C GLU A 56 -0.25 3.84 15.87
N GLU A 57 -0.41 3.22 14.71
CA GLU A 57 -1.16 1.98 14.59
C GLU A 57 -0.31 0.74 14.85
N LEU A 58 0.96 0.79 14.48
CA LEU A 58 1.81 -0.40 14.47
C LEU A 58 3.06 -0.27 15.33
N GLY A 59 3.38 0.92 15.81
CA GLY A 59 4.55 1.15 16.63
C GLY A 59 5.87 1.06 15.88
N ILE A 60 5.86 1.24 14.56
CA ILE A 60 7.07 1.16 13.77
C ILE A 60 7.53 2.55 13.33
N GLU A 61 8.82 2.64 13.00
CA GLU A 61 9.36 3.82 12.33
C GLU A 61 9.35 3.55 10.83
N ALA A 62 8.58 4.33 10.10
CA ALA A 62 8.36 4.11 8.68
C ALA A 62 8.96 5.23 7.84
N VAL A 63 9.60 4.85 6.75
CA VAL A 63 10.11 5.79 5.76
C VAL A 63 9.38 5.50 4.46
N PRO A 64 8.38 6.32 4.12
CA PRO A 64 7.66 6.16 2.86
C PRO A 64 8.59 6.37 1.67
N GLY A 65 8.44 5.53 0.66
CA GLY A 65 9.29 5.54 -0.51
C GLY A 65 8.48 5.74 -1.79
N ALA A 66 8.81 4.94 -2.80
CA ALA A 66 8.23 5.10 -4.14
C ALA A 66 6.71 4.90 -4.13
N PRO A 67 5.98 5.69 -4.93
CA PRO A 67 4.54 5.48 -5.07
C PRO A 67 4.27 4.15 -5.77
N VAL A 68 3.21 3.47 -5.31
CA VAL A 68 2.74 2.24 -5.94
C VAL A 68 1.57 2.54 -6.86
N ILE A 69 0.54 3.19 -6.32
CA ILE A 69 -0.66 3.51 -7.08
C ILE A 69 -1.46 4.58 -6.33
N ARG A 70 -2.26 5.33 -7.07
CA ARG A 70 -3.21 6.27 -6.52
C ARG A 70 -4.59 5.87 -7.02
N VAL A 71 -5.51 5.58 -6.09
CA VAL A 71 -6.81 5.03 -6.41
C VAL A 71 -7.91 6.01 -6.01
N PRO A 72 -8.61 6.62 -6.97
CA PRO A 72 -9.82 7.38 -6.65
C PRO A 72 -10.98 6.40 -6.47
N GLN A 73 -11.78 6.63 -5.44
CA GLN A 73 -12.94 5.80 -5.16
C GLN A 73 -14.10 6.69 -4.75
N ARG A 74 -15.25 6.49 -5.40
CA ARG A 74 -16.44 7.27 -5.10
C ARG A 74 -17.41 6.41 -4.30
N TYR A 75 -17.91 7.00 -3.21
CA TYR A 75 -18.99 6.44 -2.41
C TYR A 75 -20.20 7.39 -2.51
N PRO A 76 -21.40 6.95 -2.12
CA PRO A 76 -22.57 7.81 -2.22
C PRO A 76 -22.45 9.13 -1.47
N ASP A 77 -21.73 9.16 -0.34
CA ASP A 77 -21.64 10.33 0.52
C ASP A 77 -20.25 10.97 0.53
N LYS A 78 -19.27 10.40 -0.21
CA LYS A 78 -17.91 10.93 -0.15
C LYS A 78 -17.12 10.48 -1.35
N ARG A 79 -16.01 11.19 -1.58
CA ARG A 79 -14.95 10.77 -2.50
C ARG A 79 -13.71 10.49 -1.70
N LEU A 80 -13.00 9.45 -2.09
CA LEU A 80 -11.78 9.05 -1.41
C LEU A 80 -10.67 8.89 -2.44
N VAL A 81 -9.47 9.36 -2.10
CA VAL A 81 -8.27 9.04 -2.86
C VAL A 81 -7.36 8.25 -1.94
N LEU A 82 -7.02 7.04 -2.35
CA LEU A 82 -6.08 6.19 -1.63
C LEU A 82 -4.73 6.29 -2.32
N ASP A 83 -3.75 6.77 -1.57
CA ASP A 83 -2.40 7.04 -2.06
C ASP A 83 -1.47 6.03 -1.42
N VAL A 84 -0.91 5.11 -2.21
CA VAL A 84 -0.18 3.96 -1.67
C VAL A 84 1.29 4.05 -2.03
N HIS A 85 2.15 3.84 -1.03
CA HIS A 85 3.60 3.92 -1.19
C HIS A 85 4.27 2.67 -0.65
N GLU A 86 5.40 2.30 -1.25
CA GLU A 86 6.31 1.35 -0.63
C GLU A 86 6.84 1.98 0.65
N VAL A 87 7.09 1.13 1.67
CA VAL A 87 7.56 1.62 2.97
C VAL A 87 8.74 0.79 3.42
N ALA A 88 9.85 1.45 3.75
CA ALA A 88 10.92 0.85 4.52
C ALA A 88 10.63 1.12 5.99
N GLN A 89 10.87 0.15 6.87
CA GLN A 89 10.48 0.32 8.26
C GLN A 89 11.48 -0.30 9.22
N ARG A 90 11.47 0.20 10.47
CA ARG A 90 12.19 -0.35 11.59
C ARG A 90 11.21 -0.75 12.68
N GLY A 91 11.50 -1.86 13.31
CA GLY A 91 10.70 -2.35 14.42
C GLY A 91 9.80 -3.48 13.99
N MET A 92 9.19 -4.11 14.98
CA MET A 92 8.24 -5.19 14.75
C MET A 92 6.84 -4.61 14.78
N PRO A 93 6.09 -4.69 13.68
CA PRO A 93 4.71 -4.19 13.69
C PRO A 93 3.87 -4.93 14.70
N ARG A 94 3.04 -4.17 15.43
CA ARG A 94 2.10 -4.72 16.41
C ARG A 94 0.77 -4.02 16.22
N GLY A 95 -0.32 -4.74 16.46
CA GLY A 95 -1.66 -4.18 16.37
C GLY A 95 -1.99 -3.36 17.63
N LEU A 96 -1.50 -2.12 17.67
CA LEU A 96 -1.64 -1.28 18.87
C LEU A 96 -3.08 -0.84 19.14
N GLU A 97 -3.97 -1.00 18.15
CA GLU A 97 -5.38 -0.66 18.29
C GLU A 97 -6.27 -1.90 18.38
N GLY A 98 -5.66 -3.04 18.67
CA GLY A 98 -6.39 -4.30 18.79
C GLY A 98 -6.68 -4.98 17.45
N GLN A 99 -6.18 -4.43 16.34
CA GLN A 99 -6.41 -5.02 15.04
C GLN A 99 -5.52 -6.24 14.82
N ALA A 100 -6.06 -7.23 14.10
CA ALA A 100 -5.26 -8.38 13.70
C ALA A 100 -4.33 -7.99 12.56
N LEU A 101 -3.17 -8.61 12.51
CA LEU A 101 -2.19 -8.40 11.45
C LEU A 101 -1.91 -9.72 10.76
N ALA A 102 -1.59 -9.67 9.48
CA ALA A 102 -1.19 -10.86 8.71
C ALA A 102 -0.10 -10.48 7.71
N TRP A 103 0.92 -11.33 7.64
CA TRP A 103 1.93 -11.26 6.59
C TRP A 103 1.48 -12.20 5.47
N VAL A 104 1.23 -11.64 4.28
CA VAL A 104 0.55 -12.34 3.21
C VAL A 104 1.44 -12.40 1.98
N ALA A 105 1.64 -13.59 1.43
CA ALA A 105 2.35 -13.72 0.16
C ALA A 105 1.58 -12.98 -0.92
N PRO A 106 2.25 -12.25 -1.82
CA PRO A 106 1.54 -11.46 -2.84
C PRO A 106 0.49 -12.26 -3.60
N GLY A 107 0.78 -13.51 -3.95
CA GLY A 107 -0.18 -14.35 -4.68
C GLY A 107 -1.42 -14.72 -3.89
N ASP A 108 -1.40 -14.58 -2.57
CA ASP A 108 -2.55 -14.87 -1.70
C ASP A 108 -3.39 -13.63 -1.39
N LEU A 109 -2.92 -12.43 -1.76
CA LEU A 109 -3.67 -11.20 -1.48
C LEU A 109 -5.10 -11.24 -2.03
N PRO A 110 -5.36 -11.79 -3.22
CA PRO A 110 -6.74 -11.83 -3.73
C PRO A 110 -7.71 -12.60 -2.86
N ASP A 111 -7.21 -13.47 -1.98
CA ASP A 111 -8.06 -14.29 -1.12
C ASP A 111 -8.57 -13.53 0.11
N TYR A 112 -8.04 -12.34 0.38
CA TYR A 112 -8.43 -11.56 1.54
C TYR A 112 -9.54 -10.59 1.18
N PRO A 113 -10.66 -10.56 1.95
CA PRO A 113 -11.72 -9.59 1.68
C PRO A 113 -11.25 -8.18 2.03
N MET A 114 -11.42 -7.25 1.09
CA MET A 114 -10.91 -5.88 1.22
C MET A 114 -11.95 -4.86 0.79
N PRO A 115 -11.86 -3.61 1.32
CA PRO A 115 -12.65 -2.52 0.77
C PRO A 115 -12.33 -2.32 -0.72
N PRO A 116 -13.27 -1.74 -1.48
CA PRO A 116 -13.06 -1.59 -2.93
C PRO A 116 -11.80 -0.84 -3.34
N ALA A 117 -11.40 0.17 -2.56
CA ALA A 117 -10.23 0.97 -2.91
C ALA A 117 -8.92 0.18 -2.83
N ASP A 118 -8.89 -0.91 -2.06
CA ASP A 118 -7.68 -1.71 -1.90
C ASP A 118 -7.49 -2.74 -3.02
N ARG A 119 -8.55 -3.05 -3.78
CA ARG A 119 -8.44 -4.05 -4.85
C ARG A 119 -7.47 -3.65 -5.95
N PRO A 120 -7.50 -2.40 -6.47
CA PRO A 120 -6.51 -2.00 -7.46
C PRO A 120 -5.07 -2.06 -6.94
N VAL A 121 -4.86 -1.91 -5.63
CA VAL A 121 -3.53 -2.03 -5.04
C VAL A 121 -3.03 -3.45 -5.22
N VAL A 122 -3.88 -4.45 -4.92
CA VAL A 122 -3.52 -5.86 -5.11
C VAL A 122 -3.14 -6.11 -6.57
N ALA A 123 -3.94 -5.61 -7.51
CA ALA A 123 -3.64 -5.78 -8.93
C ALA A 123 -2.27 -5.17 -9.29
N ALA A 124 -1.97 -3.98 -8.75
CA ALA A 124 -0.70 -3.32 -9.01
C ALA A 124 0.47 -4.14 -8.48
N LEU A 125 0.31 -4.74 -7.28
CA LEU A 125 1.37 -5.53 -6.67
C LEU A 125 1.62 -6.85 -7.40
N LEU A 126 0.66 -7.33 -8.16
CA LEU A 126 0.78 -8.59 -8.89
C LEU A 126 1.28 -8.41 -10.32
N GLN A 127 1.47 -7.17 -10.78
CA GLN A 127 1.95 -6.93 -12.12
C GLN A 127 3.42 -7.31 -12.25
N PRO A 128 3.81 -7.94 -13.37
CA PRO A 128 5.22 -8.23 -13.59
C PRO A 128 6.02 -6.95 -13.78
N THR A 129 7.14 -6.83 -13.09
CA THR A 129 7.96 -5.62 -13.16
C THR A 129 8.63 -5.45 -14.51
N GLN A 130 8.88 -6.50 -15.25
CA GLN A 130 9.50 -6.40 -16.55
C GLN A 130 8.66 -5.62 -17.56
N TYR A 131 7.41 -5.40 -17.32
CA TYR A 131 6.58 -4.53 -18.15
C TYR A 131 6.98 -3.08 -18.05
N LEU A 132 7.74 -2.74 -17.09
CA LEU A 132 8.12 -1.37 -16.87
C LEU A 132 9.28 -0.94 -17.76
N VAL A 133 9.81 -1.86 -18.49
CA VAL A 133 10.97 -1.57 -19.30
C VAL A 133 10.53 -0.98 -20.61
N THR A 134 10.78 -1.11 -20.90
CA THR A 134 10.89 -0.94 -21.81
C THR A 134 11.01 -0.49 -22.59
N PRO A 135 11.43 -0.39 -22.77
CA PRO A 135 11.89 -0.08 -23.27
C PRO A 135 12.25 0.15 -23.94
N ALA A 136 12.53 0.28 -24.11
CA ALA A 136 13.07 0.29 -24.43
C ALA A 136 13.62 0.33 -24.95
N PRO A 137 13.85 0.41 -25.32
CA PRO A 137 14.61 0.17 -25.49
C PRO A 137 15.13 0.27 -25.72
N ILE A 138 15.44 0.44 -25.66
CA ILE A 138 16.12 0.31 -25.47
C ILE A 138 16.74 0.14 -25.98
N ASP A 139 16.98 0.44 -26.30
CA ASP A 139 17.70 0.09 -26.52
C ASP A 139 18.13 -0.72 -26.90
N ALA A 140 18.01 -0.80 -27.29
CA ALA A 140 18.39 -1.79 -27.29
C ALA A 140 19.41 -2.15 -27.18
N ALA A 141 19.85 -2.01 -27.10
CA ALA A 141 20.74 -2.53 -26.58
C ALA A 141 20.95 -2.15 -25.41
N SER A 142 20.72 -1.69 -25.23
CA SER A 142 20.50 -1.69 -24.09
C SER A 142 19.61 -2.12 -23.79
N TRP A 143 19.21 -2.25 -24.28
CA TRP A 143 18.31 -2.68 -23.79
C TRP A 143 18.42 -3.72 -23.73
N LEU A 144 18.62 -4.00 -23.90
CA LEU A 144 18.69 -4.80 -23.45
C LEU A 144 19.44 -5.00 -22.67
N THR A 145 19.86 -4.45 -22.46
CA THR A 145 20.33 -4.59 -21.57
C THR A 145 19.73 -4.30 -20.80
N GLY A 146 19.39 -4.03 -20.96
CA GLY A 146 18.69 -3.90 -20.13
C GLY A 146 17.95 -4.39 -20.36
N LEU A 147 17.66 -4.44 -20.92
CA LEU A 147 16.99 -5.01 -20.87
C LEU A 147 17.38 -5.92 -20.76
N ASP A 148 17.77 -6.11 -20.82
CA ASP A 148 18.07 -6.77 -20.47
C ASP A 148 18.24 -6.81 -19.60
N ALA A 149 18.23 -6.33 -19.47
CA ALA A 149 18.14 -6.35 -18.58
C ALA A 149 17.20 -6.19 -18.21
N ALA A 150 16.76 -6.07 -18.33
CA ALA A 150 15.81 -6.11 -17.94
C ALA A 150 15.22 -6.76 -18.23
N LEU A 151 15.16 -6.82 -18.62
CA LEU A 151 14.71 -7.28 -18.77
C LEU A 151 14.74 -7.79 -18.54
#